data_a07c58610cef7785c366b53ea4262142
#
_entry.id   a07c58610cef7785c366b53ea4262142
#
_cell.length_a   1.000
_cell.length_b   1.000
_cell.length_c   1.000
_cell.angle_alpha   90.00
_cell.angle_beta   90.00
_cell.angle_gamma   90.00
#
_symmetry.space_group_name_H-M   'P 1'
#
loop_
_entity.id
_entity.type
_entity.pdbx_description
1 polymer ?
#
loop_
_entity_poly.entity_id
_entity_poly.type
_entity_poly.pdbx_seq_one_letter_code
_entity_poly.pdbx_strand_id
1 'polypeptide(L)'
;MNNQIKYEYIKEHWELRDGVVYSKRTCKPVSFAGKNEKGRRHQIIKINGKPHNVFIHDALFMLHHNRPIAEGKEIHHINGDYEDNAVDNLAELTRTQHRRIHQFQCNDPLRGIVLDKGAWFFQWRENNGKRRRSSAFHGINEAMAFRDEIEEPRRQELRALGLNCKKEYRGVTASQLRKISRPQNSRLFRTHI
;
A
#
# COMPACT_ATOMS: atom_id res chain seq x y z
N MET A 1 8.51 -2.83 -16.26
CA MET A 1 9.35 -1.81 -16.95
C MET A 1 10.13 -1.05 -15.90
N ASN A 2 11.40 -0.73 -16.20
CA ASN A 2 12.26 0.06 -15.32
C ASN A 2 11.70 1.51 -15.20
N ASN A 3 11.60 2.04 -13.99
CA ASN A 3 11.15 3.40 -13.74
C ASN A 3 12.05 4.47 -14.40
N GLN A 4 13.34 4.15 -14.61
CA GLN A 4 14.28 5.01 -15.32
C GLN A 4 13.82 5.28 -16.76
N ILE A 5 13.46 4.24 -17.50
CA ILE A 5 13.01 4.37 -18.90
C ILE A 5 11.68 5.16 -18.98
N LYS A 6 10.77 4.95 -18.02
CA LYS A 6 9.53 5.77 -17.93
C LYS A 6 9.86 7.24 -17.70
N TYR A 7 10.76 7.51 -16.76
CA TYR A 7 11.16 8.87 -16.41
C TYR A 7 11.80 9.60 -17.59
N GLU A 8 12.70 8.95 -18.33
CA GLU A 8 13.34 9.52 -19.51
C GLU A 8 12.29 9.91 -20.57
N TYR A 9 11.35 9.00 -20.86
CA TYR A 9 10.23 9.32 -21.76
C TYR A 9 9.40 10.50 -21.25
N ILE A 10 9.03 10.50 -19.96
CA ILE A 10 8.23 11.57 -19.35
C ILE A 10 8.97 12.90 -19.44
N LYS A 11 10.24 12.94 -19.06
CA LYS A 11 11.09 14.13 -19.09
C LYS A 11 11.28 14.69 -20.50
N GLU A 12 11.40 13.83 -21.50
CA GLU A 12 11.54 14.23 -22.89
C GLU A 12 10.24 14.83 -23.46
N HIS A 13 9.09 14.20 -23.18
CA HIS A 13 7.84 14.49 -23.86
C HIS A 13 6.87 15.35 -23.05
N TRP A 14 7.02 15.41 -21.73
CA TRP A 14 6.09 16.09 -20.83
C TRP A 14 6.79 17.10 -19.93
N GLU A 15 6.02 18.04 -19.43
CA GLU A 15 6.45 19.04 -18.46
C GLU A 15 5.38 19.29 -17.41
N LEU A 16 5.77 19.77 -16.25
CA LEU A 16 4.88 20.15 -15.15
C LEU A 16 4.72 21.67 -15.12
N ARG A 17 3.47 22.16 -15.18
CA ARG A 17 3.11 23.57 -15.02
C ARG A 17 1.94 23.65 -14.04
N ASP A 18 2.08 24.39 -12.96
CA ASP A 18 1.02 24.64 -11.97
C ASP A 18 0.31 23.35 -11.51
N GLY A 19 1.05 22.28 -11.24
CA GLY A 19 0.52 20.99 -10.81
C GLY A 19 -0.15 20.15 -11.91
N VAL A 20 -0.10 20.58 -13.17
CA VAL A 20 -0.70 19.91 -14.34
C VAL A 20 0.40 19.43 -15.29
N VAL A 21 0.27 18.19 -15.77
CA VAL A 21 1.19 17.61 -16.76
C VAL A 21 0.78 18.04 -18.17
N TYR A 22 1.69 18.68 -18.88
CA TYR A 22 1.51 19.12 -20.28
C TYR A 22 2.39 18.32 -21.23
N SER A 23 1.90 18.10 -22.45
CA SER A 23 2.70 17.59 -23.55
C SER A 23 3.52 18.71 -24.16
N LYS A 24 4.85 18.58 -24.20
CA LYS A 24 5.74 19.57 -24.83
C LYS A 24 5.48 19.75 -26.31
N ARG A 25 5.05 18.66 -27.00
CA ARG A 25 4.77 18.71 -28.46
C ARG A 25 3.50 19.48 -28.79
N THR A 26 2.43 19.30 -27.99
CA THR A 26 1.12 19.90 -28.32
C THR A 26 0.78 21.09 -27.47
N CYS A 27 1.57 21.39 -26.44
CA CYS A 27 1.33 22.40 -25.41
C CYS A 27 -0.06 22.27 -24.75
N LYS A 28 -0.64 21.04 -24.73
CA LYS A 28 -1.94 20.76 -24.13
C LYS A 28 -1.76 19.85 -22.91
N PRO A 29 -2.69 19.91 -21.93
CA PRO A 29 -2.69 18.97 -20.81
C PRO A 29 -2.74 17.52 -21.32
N VAL A 30 -1.97 16.64 -20.67
CA VAL A 30 -2.03 15.20 -20.91
C VAL A 30 -3.31 14.65 -20.29
N SER A 31 -4.12 13.95 -21.07
CA SER A 31 -5.51 13.62 -20.67
C SER A 31 -5.63 12.60 -19.55
N PHE A 32 -4.67 11.68 -19.39
CA PHE A 32 -4.77 10.52 -18.48
C PHE A 32 -6.18 9.88 -18.50
N ALA A 33 -6.72 9.66 -19.70
CA ALA A 33 -8.11 9.21 -19.90
C ALA A 33 -8.33 7.75 -19.50
N GLY A 34 -7.28 6.92 -19.52
CA GLY A 34 -7.37 5.52 -19.10
C GLY A 34 -7.63 5.41 -17.61
N LYS A 35 -8.49 4.46 -17.21
CA LYS A 35 -8.70 4.08 -15.80
C LYS A 35 -8.42 2.60 -15.62
N ASN A 36 -7.73 2.22 -14.55
CA ASN A 36 -7.59 0.83 -14.16
C ASN A 36 -8.82 0.36 -13.35
N GLU A 37 -8.86 -0.92 -12.97
CA GLU A 37 -9.95 -1.51 -12.17
C GLU A 37 -10.22 -0.78 -10.84
N LYS A 38 -9.21 -0.08 -10.30
CA LYS A 38 -9.33 0.72 -9.07
C LYS A 38 -9.64 2.20 -9.33
N GLY A 39 -9.98 2.57 -10.57
CA GLY A 39 -10.29 3.96 -10.95
C GLY A 39 -9.09 4.87 -11.13
N ARG A 40 -7.85 4.41 -10.91
CA ARG A 40 -6.64 5.23 -11.04
C ARG A 40 -6.40 5.61 -12.49
N ARG A 41 -6.23 6.91 -12.73
CA ARG A 41 -6.03 7.46 -14.08
C ARG A 41 -4.63 7.21 -14.61
N HIS A 42 -4.52 6.83 -15.88
CA HIS A 42 -3.25 6.61 -16.55
C HIS A 42 -3.30 7.04 -18.02
N GLN A 43 -2.12 7.30 -18.57
CA GLN A 43 -1.88 7.49 -20.01
C GLN A 43 -1.08 6.29 -20.53
N ILE A 44 -1.48 5.77 -21.69
CA ILE A 44 -0.69 4.76 -22.41
C ILE A 44 0.35 5.46 -23.25
N ILE A 45 1.61 5.13 -23.04
CA ILE A 45 2.74 5.57 -23.86
C ILE A 45 3.34 4.38 -24.60
N LYS A 46 4.01 4.62 -25.74
CA LYS A 46 4.72 3.57 -26.48
C LYS A 46 6.22 3.78 -26.35
N ILE A 47 6.94 2.80 -25.84
CA ILE A 47 8.39 2.78 -25.77
C ILE A 47 8.88 1.54 -26.51
N ASN A 48 9.74 1.72 -27.51
CA ASN A 48 10.21 0.66 -28.39
C ASN A 48 9.04 -0.17 -28.98
N GLY A 49 7.97 0.51 -29.40
CA GLY A 49 6.77 -0.11 -29.97
C GLY A 49 5.84 -0.80 -28.98
N LYS A 50 6.22 -0.97 -27.71
CA LYS A 50 5.42 -1.63 -26.67
C LYS A 50 4.60 -0.62 -25.87
N PRO A 51 3.31 -0.90 -25.57
CA PRO A 51 2.48 -0.02 -24.74
C PRO A 51 2.83 -0.14 -23.26
N HIS A 52 2.83 0.99 -22.56
CA HIS A 52 3.08 1.07 -21.12
C HIS A 52 2.13 2.08 -20.46
N ASN A 53 1.60 1.70 -19.32
CA ASN A 53 0.79 2.59 -18.51
C ASN A 53 1.68 3.50 -17.65
N VAL A 54 1.43 4.79 -17.71
CA VAL A 54 1.97 5.81 -16.80
C VAL A 54 0.82 6.38 -16.01
N PHE A 55 0.81 6.17 -14.70
CA PHE A 55 -0.20 6.76 -13.83
C PHE A 55 0.08 8.25 -13.61
N ILE A 56 -0.98 9.03 -13.41
CA ILE A 56 -0.86 10.49 -13.22
C ILE A 56 0.03 10.83 -12.02
N HIS A 57 -0.16 10.16 -10.89
CA HIS A 57 0.66 10.38 -9.69
C HIS A 57 2.14 10.03 -9.90
N ASP A 58 2.47 8.98 -10.70
CA ASP A 58 3.85 8.65 -11.04
C ASP A 58 4.48 9.76 -11.88
N ALA A 59 3.76 10.27 -12.89
CA ALA A 59 4.24 11.35 -13.75
C ALA A 59 4.47 12.64 -12.98
N LEU A 60 3.52 13.04 -12.13
CA LEU A 60 3.62 14.23 -11.28
C LEU A 60 4.80 14.13 -10.32
N PHE A 61 4.96 12.99 -9.64
CA PHE A 61 6.08 12.77 -8.74
C PHE A 61 7.42 12.86 -9.46
N MET A 62 7.56 12.17 -10.60
CA MET A 62 8.81 12.13 -11.37
C MET A 62 9.19 13.52 -11.93
N LEU A 63 8.23 14.27 -12.45
CA LEU A 63 8.46 15.61 -12.99
C LEU A 63 8.81 16.62 -11.89
N HIS A 64 8.07 16.60 -10.78
CA HIS A 64 8.32 17.51 -9.66
C HIS A 64 9.69 17.31 -9.03
N HIS A 65 10.06 16.04 -8.73
CA HIS A 65 11.34 15.72 -8.12
C HIS A 65 12.50 15.62 -9.12
N ASN A 66 12.23 15.76 -10.41
CA ASN A 66 13.20 15.64 -11.51
C ASN A 66 14.05 14.35 -11.40
N ARG A 67 13.44 13.24 -11.04
CA ARG A 67 14.07 11.93 -10.89
C ARG A 67 13.08 10.78 -11.07
N PRO A 68 13.54 9.56 -11.41
CA PRO A 68 12.68 8.38 -11.42
C PRO A 68 12.23 8.01 -10.00
N ILE A 69 11.12 7.26 -9.93
CA ILE A 69 10.76 6.51 -8.71
C ILE A 69 11.83 5.45 -8.49
N ALA A 70 12.39 5.38 -7.27
CA ALA A 70 13.46 4.45 -6.94
C ALA A 70 13.05 2.99 -7.18
N GLU A 71 14.00 2.15 -7.52
CA GLU A 71 13.73 0.73 -7.78
C GLU A 71 13.11 0.05 -6.56
N GLY A 72 12.07 -0.75 -6.79
CA GLY A 72 11.34 -1.45 -5.75
C GLY A 72 10.40 -0.57 -4.92
N LYS A 73 10.25 0.72 -5.26
CA LYS A 73 9.31 1.63 -4.61
C LYS A 73 8.07 1.92 -5.47
N GLU A 74 7.04 2.39 -4.82
CA GLU A 74 5.72 2.73 -5.38
C GLU A 74 5.25 4.06 -4.78
N ILE A 75 4.42 4.82 -5.52
CA ILE A 75 3.83 6.05 -5.00
C ILE A 75 2.53 5.75 -4.25
N HIS A 76 2.40 6.34 -3.07
CA HIS A 76 1.25 6.22 -2.18
C HIS A 76 0.62 7.60 -1.93
N HIS A 77 -0.71 7.67 -1.94
CA HIS A 77 -1.45 8.87 -1.54
C HIS A 77 -1.59 8.91 -0.02
N ILE A 78 -0.99 9.91 0.63
CA ILE A 78 -0.87 10.02 2.10
C ILE A 78 -2.26 10.06 2.77
N ASN A 79 -3.20 10.83 2.17
CA ASN A 79 -4.58 10.96 2.67
C ASN A 79 -5.49 9.77 2.29
N GLY A 80 -5.00 8.85 1.43
CA GLY A 80 -5.77 7.72 0.91
C GLY A 80 -6.71 8.05 -0.25
N ASP A 81 -6.84 9.31 -0.64
CA ASP A 81 -7.60 9.75 -1.81
C ASP A 81 -6.70 9.72 -3.06
N TYR A 82 -6.96 8.76 -3.95
CA TYR A 82 -6.18 8.58 -5.19
C TYR A 82 -6.60 9.56 -6.31
N GLU A 83 -7.60 10.41 -6.11
CA GLU A 83 -7.92 11.52 -7.00
C GLU A 83 -7.14 12.80 -6.64
N ASP A 84 -6.71 12.93 -5.39
CA ASP A 84 -5.85 14.02 -4.92
C ASP A 84 -4.38 13.75 -5.24
N ASN A 85 -3.95 14.21 -6.40
CA ASN A 85 -2.60 14.04 -6.91
C ASN A 85 -1.66 15.23 -6.61
N ALA A 86 -2.00 16.07 -5.63
CA ALA A 86 -1.07 17.10 -5.12
C ALA A 86 0.25 16.44 -4.69
N VAL A 87 1.38 17.02 -5.07
CA VAL A 87 2.69 16.38 -4.85
C VAL A 87 2.97 16.19 -3.36
N ASP A 88 2.53 17.11 -2.51
CA ASP A 88 2.64 17.01 -1.05
C ASP A 88 1.81 15.87 -0.45
N ASN A 89 0.84 15.35 -1.22
CA ASN A 89 0.05 14.18 -0.88
C ASN A 89 0.66 12.87 -1.38
N LEU A 90 1.82 12.90 -2.07
CA LEU A 90 2.46 11.73 -2.67
C LEU A 90 3.70 11.31 -1.90
N ALA A 91 3.74 10.07 -1.42
CA ALA A 91 4.89 9.49 -0.72
C ALA A 91 5.47 8.32 -1.50
N GLU A 92 6.80 8.29 -1.64
CA GLU A 92 7.52 7.18 -2.26
C GLU A 92 7.86 6.12 -1.21
N LEU A 93 7.24 4.95 -1.30
CA LEU A 93 7.32 3.87 -0.32
C LEU A 93 7.87 2.58 -0.94
N THR A 94 8.59 1.80 -0.14
CA THR A 94 8.84 0.39 -0.50
C THR A 94 7.52 -0.39 -0.51
N ARG A 95 7.45 -1.48 -1.27
CA ARG A 95 6.26 -2.38 -1.28
C ARG A 95 5.88 -2.86 0.12
N THR A 96 6.86 -3.04 1.00
CA THR A 96 6.61 -3.45 2.38
C THR A 96 5.96 -2.33 3.18
N GLN A 97 6.46 -1.10 3.10
CA GLN A 97 5.87 0.09 3.73
C GLN A 97 4.46 0.36 3.20
N HIS A 98 4.28 0.33 1.86
CA HIS A 98 3.00 0.54 1.20
C HIS A 98 1.93 -0.48 1.68
N ARG A 99 2.29 -1.75 1.77
CA ARG A 99 1.39 -2.78 2.33
C ARG A 99 1.10 -2.56 3.80
N ARG A 100 2.08 -2.14 4.60
CA ARG A 100 1.92 -1.90 6.04
C ARG A 100 1.00 -0.71 6.32
N ILE A 101 1.14 0.40 5.60
CA ILE A 101 0.26 1.54 5.82
C ILE A 101 -1.21 1.15 5.60
N HIS A 102 -1.52 0.41 4.53
CA HIS A 102 -2.87 -0.11 4.33
C HIS A 102 -3.33 -1.07 5.42
N GLN A 103 -2.44 -1.91 5.96
CA GLN A 103 -2.76 -2.78 7.09
C GLN A 103 -3.05 -1.99 8.36
N PHE A 104 -2.31 -0.90 8.61
CA PHE A 104 -2.50 -0.07 9.81
C PHE A 104 -3.71 0.85 9.72
N GLN A 105 -4.12 1.21 8.51
CA GLN A 105 -5.35 1.96 8.25
C GLN A 105 -6.60 1.07 8.24
N CYS A 106 -6.43 -0.26 8.24
CA CYS A 106 -7.54 -1.20 8.31
C CYS A 106 -8.19 -1.17 9.70
N ASN A 107 -9.52 -1.01 9.73
CA ASN A 107 -10.32 -0.93 10.96
C ASN A 107 -10.65 -2.30 11.56
N ASP A 108 -9.83 -3.32 11.32
CA ASP A 108 -9.98 -4.64 11.95
C ASP A 108 -9.15 -4.73 13.23
N PRO A 109 -9.76 -4.61 14.43
CA PRO A 109 -9.06 -4.67 15.70
C PRO A 109 -8.45 -6.06 15.97
N LEU A 110 -8.91 -7.07 15.25
CA LEU A 110 -8.44 -8.45 15.40
C LEU A 110 -7.50 -8.91 14.30
N ARG A 111 -7.04 -7.97 13.48
CA ARG A 111 -6.10 -8.28 12.40
C ARG A 111 -4.85 -9.01 12.94
N GLY A 112 -4.61 -10.19 12.38
CA GLY A 112 -3.48 -11.05 12.78
C GLY A 112 -3.68 -11.80 14.10
N ILE A 113 -4.78 -11.56 14.83
CA ILE A 113 -5.12 -12.31 16.04
C ILE A 113 -5.90 -13.57 15.64
N VAL A 114 -5.49 -14.71 16.16
CA VAL A 114 -6.04 -16.02 15.82
C VAL A 114 -6.29 -16.83 17.11
N LEU A 115 -7.46 -17.46 17.20
CA LEU A 115 -7.75 -18.46 18.22
C LEU A 115 -7.50 -19.85 17.62
N ASP A 116 -6.64 -20.64 18.26
CA ASP A 116 -6.32 -22.00 17.84
C ASP A 116 -6.16 -22.89 19.07
N LYS A 117 -6.90 -24.01 19.10
CA LYS A 117 -6.89 -24.98 20.22
C LYS A 117 -7.07 -24.35 21.61
N GLY A 118 -7.93 -23.34 21.71
CA GLY A 118 -8.25 -22.67 22.97
C GLY A 118 -7.23 -21.61 23.43
N ALA A 119 -6.20 -21.33 22.66
CA ALA A 119 -5.22 -20.28 22.94
C ALA A 119 -5.21 -19.20 21.87
N TRP A 120 -4.87 -17.98 22.28
CA TRP A 120 -4.76 -16.82 21.38
C TRP A 120 -3.34 -16.63 20.89
N PHE A 121 -3.18 -16.20 19.65
CA PHE A 121 -1.89 -15.96 19.00
C PHE A 121 -1.96 -14.71 18.15
N PHE A 122 -0.80 -14.03 18.02
CA PHE A 122 -0.58 -13.04 16.98
C PHE A 122 0.26 -13.62 15.83
N GLN A 123 -0.18 -13.40 14.60
CA GLN A 123 0.54 -13.81 13.38
C GLN A 123 0.89 -12.59 12.55
N TRP A 124 2.15 -12.50 12.11
CA TRP A 124 2.63 -11.41 11.28
C TRP A 124 3.62 -11.88 10.21
N ARG A 125 3.99 -10.94 9.34
CA ARG A 125 5.11 -11.14 8.40
C ARG A 125 6.26 -10.21 8.74
N GLU A 126 7.48 -10.72 8.68
CA GLU A 126 8.72 -9.95 8.76
C GLU A 126 8.95 -9.18 7.44
N ASN A 127 9.98 -8.32 7.41
CA ASN A 127 10.36 -7.55 6.23
C ASN A 127 10.78 -8.45 5.05
N ASN A 128 11.41 -9.58 5.36
CA ASN A 128 11.81 -10.62 4.40
C ASN A 128 10.64 -11.49 3.90
N GLY A 129 9.39 -11.20 4.34
CA GLY A 129 8.19 -11.95 3.98
C GLY A 129 7.93 -13.21 4.79
N LYS A 130 8.85 -13.61 5.70
CA LYS A 130 8.68 -14.79 6.55
C LYS A 130 7.50 -14.61 7.49
N ARG A 131 6.64 -15.63 7.58
CA ARG A 131 5.54 -15.66 8.55
C ARG A 131 6.07 -15.98 9.93
N ARG A 132 5.54 -15.28 10.94
CA ARG A 132 5.80 -15.52 12.36
C ARG A 132 4.49 -15.69 13.11
N ARG A 133 4.58 -16.38 14.22
CA ARG A 133 3.51 -16.56 15.20
C ARG A 133 4.10 -16.38 16.60
N SER A 134 3.36 -15.71 17.48
CA SER A 134 3.73 -15.53 18.88
C SER A 134 3.67 -16.86 19.64
N SER A 135 4.12 -16.87 20.90
CA SER A 135 3.72 -17.86 21.90
C SER A 135 2.19 -17.83 22.10
N ALA A 136 1.67 -18.84 22.79
CA ALA A 136 0.27 -18.93 23.16
C ALA A 136 -0.05 -17.92 24.29
N PHE A 137 -1.19 -17.24 24.17
CA PHE A 137 -1.74 -16.37 25.20
C PHE A 137 -3.06 -16.94 25.71
N HIS A 138 -3.35 -16.77 27.01
CA HIS A 138 -4.63 -17.19 27.59
C HIS A 138 -5.78 -16.24 27.22
N GLY A 139 -5.48 -14.96 27.07
CA GLY A 139 -6.45 -13.92 26.75
C GLY A 139 -6.20 -13.22 25.41
N ILE A 140 -7.29 -12.80 24.76
CA ILE A 140 -7.22 -12.00 23.52
C ILE A 140 -6.49 -10.66 23.72
N ASN A 141 -6.64 -10.06 24.92
CA ASN A 141 -6.02 -8.77 25.23
C ASN A 141 -4.50 -8.88 25.32
N GLU A 142 -3.97 -10.01 25.81
CA GLU A 142 -2.53 -10.30 25.85
C GLU A 142 -1.96 -10.41 24.42
N ALA A 143 -2.65 -11.15 23.55
CA ALA A 143 -2.26 -11.28 22.15
C ALA A 143 -2.30 -9.94 21.42
N MET A 144 -3.29 -9.07 21.72
CA MET A 144 -3.41 -7.73 21.16
C MET A 144 -2.30 -6.80 21.67
N ALA A 145 -1.97 -6.86 22.97
CA ALA A 145 -0.88 -6.07 23.54
C ALA A 145 0.47 -6.46 22.90
N PHE A 146 0.74 -7.74 22.76
CA PHE A 146 1.94 -8.24 22.09
C PHE A 146 2.00 -7.80 20.62
N ARG A 147 0.86 -7.84 19.89
CA ARG A 147 0.80 -7.29 18.52
C ARG A 147 1.21 -5.83 18.50
N ASP A 148 0.68 -5.04 19.43
CA ASP A 148 0.93 -3.61 19.47
C ASP A 148 2.41 -3.30 19.72
N GLU A 149 3.05 -4.07 20.58
CA GLU A 149 4.51 -4.00 20.82
C GLU A 149 5.31 -4.32 19.53
N ILE A 150 4.98 -5.38 18.82
CA ILE A 150 5.65 -5.76 17.56
C ILE A 150 5.42 -4.74 16.44
N GLU A 151 4.25 -4.09 16.41
CA GLU A 151 3.89 -3.16 15.35
C GLU A 151 4.33 -1.71 15.61
N GLU A 152 4.54 -1.30 16.85
CA GLU A 152 4.85 0.09 17.16
C GLU A 152 6.13 0.63 16.49
N PRO A 153 7.27 -0.08 16.46
CA PRO A 153 8.46 0.37 15.73
C PRO A 153 8.17 0.59 14.24
N ARG A 154 7.31 -0.26 13.65
CA ARG A 154 6.92 -0.17 12.24
C ARG A 154 5.99 0.99 11.96
N ARG A 155 5.15 1.37 12.95
CA ARG A 155 4.31 2.57 12.89
C ARG A 155 5.14 3.82 13.01
N GLN A 156 6.15 3.82 13.88
CA GLN A 156 7.07 4.94 14.03
C GLN A 156 7.86 5.20 12.73
N GLU A 157 8.34 4.14 12.07
CA GLU A 157 8.98 4.24 10.74
C GLU A 157 8.06 4.97 9.72
N LEU A 158 6.79 4.58 9.65
CA LEU A 158 5.85 5.20 8.71
C LEU A 158 5.45 6.62 9.12
N ARG A 159 5.31 6.91 10.41
CA ARG A 159 5.06 8.28 10.91
C ARG A 159 6.22 9.22 10.59
N ALA A 160 7.46 8.73 10.65
CA ALA A 160 8.64 9.50 10.26
C ALA A 160 8.65 9.89 8.77
N LEU A 161 7.88 9.16 7.94
CA LEU A 161 7.63 9.48 6.53
C LEU A 161 6.38 10.36 6.32
N GLY A 162 5.81 10.94 7.38
CA GLY A 162 4.61 11.78 7.33
C GLY A 162 3.30 11.01 7.17
N LEU A 163 3.32 9.66 7.26
CA LEU A 163 2.15 8.83 7.03
C LEU A 163 1.28 8.71 8.28
N ASN A 164 -0.03 8.83 8.10
CA ASN A 164 -0.99 8.67 9.19
C ASN A 164 -1.23 7.18 9.48
N CYS A 165 -0.63 6.69 10.56
CA CYS A 165 -0.84 5.34 11.09
C CYS A 165 -1.83 5.33 12.25
N LYS A 166 -2.84 6.23 12.27
CA LYS A 166 -3.80 6.30 13.37
C LYS A 166 -4.51 4.97 13.55
N LYS A 167 -4.50 4.53 14.78
CA LYS A 167 -5.17 3.37 15.30
C LYS A 167 -6.53 3.81 15.81
N GLU A 168 -7.55 3.79 14.96
CA GLU A 168 -8.92 3.95 15.43
C GLU A 168 -9.44 2.59 15.90
N TYR A 169 -9.20 2.24 17.15
CA TYR A 169 -9.87 1.10 17.76
C TYR A 169 -11.29 1.49 18.14
N ARG A 170 -12.24 1.10 17.33
CA ARG A 170 -13.58 0.82 17.83
C ARG A 170 -13.48 -0.54 18.53
N GLY A 171 -13.89 -0.63 19.79
CA GLY A 171 -13.77 -1.87 20.58
C GLY A 171 -14.26 -3.10 19.83
N VAL A 172 -13.74 -4.27 20.21
CA VAL A 172 -14.10 -5.55 19.58
C VAL A 172 -15.58 -5.84 19.85
N THR A 173 -16.39 -5.92 18.81
CA THR A 173 -17.81 -6.24 18.93
C THR A 173 -18.03 -7.73 19.18
N ALA A 174 -19.10 -8.10 19.86
CA ALA A 174 -19.48 -9.50 20.08
C ALA A 174 -19.61 -10.29 18.75
N SER A 175 -20.01 -9.63 17.65
CA SER A 175 -20.08 -10.24 16.33
C SER A 175 -18.71 -10.57 15.75
N GLN A 176 -17.71 -9.74 16.00
CA GLN A 176 -16.31 -9.99 15.60
C GLN A 176 -15.71 -11.15 16.39
N LEU A 177 -15.96 -11.22 17.70
CA LEU A 177 -15.57 -12.36 18.52
C LEU A 177 -16.20 -13.68 18.05
N ARG A 178 -17.48 -13.68 17.69
CA ARG A 178 -18.18 -14.86 17.14
C ARG A 178 -17.59 -15.35 15.81
N LYS A 179 -17.08 -14.47 14.95
CA LYS A 179 -16.43 -14.86 13.69
C LYS A 179 -15.12 -15.62 13.92
N ILE A 180 -14.39 -15.29 14.98
CA ILE A 180 -13.11 -15.92 15.32
C ILE A 180 -13.32 -17.26 16.03
N SER A 181 -14.38 -17.37 16.84
CA SER A 181 -14.75 -18.60 17.57
C SER A 181 -15.31 -19.70 16.67
N ARG A 182 -15.64 -19.41 15.40
CA ARG A 182 -16.02 -20.46 14.44
C ARG A 182 -14.75 -21.15 13.94
N PRO A 183 -14.63 -22.48 14.06
CA PRO A 183 -13.53 -23.22 13.44
C PRO A 183 -13.53 -22.88 11.95
N GLN A 184 -12.47 -22.28 11.46
CA GLN A 184 -12.26 -22.17 10.01
C GLN A 184 -12.14 -23.62 9.53
N ASN A 185 -13.20 -24.12 8.87
CA ASN A 185 -13.11 -25.35 8.13
C ASN A 185 -11.87 -25.29 7.26
N SER A 186 -10.85 -26.05 7.67
CA SER A 186 -9.66 -26.25 6.89
C SER A 186 -10.12 -26.75 5.51
N ARG A 187 -10.07 -25.89 4.50
CA ARG A 187 -10.11 -26.36 3.13
C ARG A 187 -8.86 -27.23 2.96
N LEU A 188 -9.07 -28.52 3.17
CA LEU A 188 -8.18 -29.58 2.84
C LEU A 188 -7.59 -29.31 1.45
N PHE A 189 -6.27 -29.23 1.42
CA PHE A 189 -5.52 -29.38 0.18
C PHE A 189 -5.98 -30.68 -0.49
N ARG A 190 -6.73 -30.56 -1.58
CA ARG A 190 -6.85 -31.67 -2.51
C ARG A 190 -5.51 -31.79 -3.21
N THR A 191 -4.70 -32.70 -2.73
CA THR A 191 -3.63 -33.32 -3.52
C THR A 191 -4.30 -34.06 -4.67
N HIS A 192 -4.11 -33.56 -5.90
CA HIS A 192 -4.35 -34.39 -7.07
C HIS A 192 -3.09 -35.26 -7.24
N ILE A 193 -3.33 -36.57 -7.13
CA ILE A 193 -2.46 -37.63 -7.60
C ILE A 193 -2.47 -37.60 -9.14
#